data_81858092e4076e15cb35d6d9ca684908
#
_entry.id   81858092e4076e15cb35d6d9ca684908
#
_cell.length_a   1.000
_cell.length_b   1.000
_cell.length_c   1.000
_cell.angle_alpha   90.00
_cell.angle_beta   90.00
_cell.angle_gamma   90.00
#
_symmetry.space_group_name_H-M   'P 1'
#
loop_
_entity.id
_entity.type
_entity.pdbx_description
1 polymer ?
#
loop_
_entity_poly.entity_id
_entity_poly.type
_entity_poly.pdbx_seq_one_letter_code
_entity_poly.pdbx_strand_id
1 'polypeptide(L)'
;PYVPLRQNFAETAFFYPALRTDTSGVVSLSFTLPESLTEWKFMALAHTRGMDYGQITARAKAVKPFMVQPNMPRFIRVSDKPVISTGIINLSEENIRGTARMELVDLQTNRVLSTREHEFSAAAGATVSVSFDLETPDEATVWICRIIAEGGNFSDGEQHYLPVLSDKQWVTEAIPVQLNGAESKSVALDGLFNDGSKTATDKRLTVELTANPDWYAIQALPVIGNPLNEDALSWASAYYANSLSTTIINTHPRIRQVFESWKAQGGSSSGNLSDKEDLKDLLLKETPWLADALNETEQKRSIALLFDLNTMGNRNQVA
;
A
#
# COMPACT_ATOMS: atom_id res chain seq x y z
N PRO A 1 -10.55 -31.88 1.82
CA PRO A 1 -11.12 -31.12 2.95
C PRO A 1 -10.81 -29.64 2.77
N TYR A 2 -11.75 -28.77 3.18
CA TYR A 2 -11.56 -27.32 3.13
C TYR A 2 -10.69 -26.91 4.33
N VAL A 3 -9.49 -26.36 4.07
CA VAL A 3 -8.65 -25.79 5.12
C VAL A 3 -8.97 -24.30 5.24
N PRO A 4 -9.44 -23.83 6.40
CA PRO A 4 -9.66 -22.41 6.60
C PRO A 4 -8.31 -21.67 6.58
N LEU A 5 -8.16 -20.70 5.68
CA LEU A 5 -6.94 -19.91 5.54
C LEU A 5 -7.01 -18.68 6.43
N ARG A 6 -5.96 -18.45 7.19
CA ARG A 6 -5.77 -17.21 7.95
C ARG A 6 -5.35 -16.09 6.99
N GLN A 7 -5.96 -14.91 7.12
CA GLN A 7 -5.77 -13.78 6.20
C GLN A 7 -5.61 -12.44 6.93
N ASN A 8 -6.17 -12.31 8.13
CA ASN A 8 -6.08 -11.08 8.91
C ASN A 8 -4.86 -11.11 9.83
N PHE A 9 -3.76 -10.52 9.38
CA PHE A 9 -2.51 -10.41 10.13
C PHE A 9 -2.27 -9.00 10.68
N ALA A 10 -3.33 -8.25 10.97
CA ALA A 10 -3.20 -6.93 11.56
C ALA A 10 -2.38 -6.97 12.86
N GLU A 11 -1.44 -6.06 13.03
CA GLU A 11 -0.57 -5.98 14.21
C GLU A 11 -1.29 -5.42 15.44
N THR A 12 -2.40 -4.69 15.22
CA THR A 12 -3.22 -4.08 16.26
C THR A 12 -4.61 -4.70 16.25
N ALA A 13 -4.99 -5.36 17.34
CA ALA A 13 -6.31 -5.95 17.48
C ALA A 13 -7.38 -4.87 17.72
N PHE A 14 -7.06 -3.85 18.50
CA PHE A 14 -7.93 -2.71 18.78
C PHE A 14 -7.14 -1.51 19.33
N PHE A 15 -7.74 -0.34 19.18
CA PHE A 15 -7.28 0.89 19.82
C PHE A 15 -8.49 1.70 20.29
N TYR A 16 -8.70 1.79 21.59
CA TYR A 16 -9.82 2.51 22.21
C TYR A 16 -9.29 3.65 23.10
N PRO A 17 -9.02 4.84 22.53
CA PRO A 17 -8.38 5.93 23.28
C PRO A 17 -9.32 6.69 24.22
N ALA A 18 -10.65 6.53 24.06
CA ALA A 18 -11.66 7.34 24.74
C ALA A 18 -12.62 6.55 25.63
N LEU A 19 -12.15 5.45 26.22
CA LEU A 19 -12.94 4.66 27.16
C LEU A 19 -13.20 5.42 28.46
N ARG A 20 -14.34 5.21 29.06
CA ARG A 20 -14.70 5.73 30.38
C ARG A 20 -15.15 4.59 31.27
N THR A 21 -14.79 4.68 32.56
CA THR A 21 -15.29 3.75 33.56
C THR A 21 -16.76 3.99 33.86
N ASP A 22 -17.45 2.97 34.28
CA ASP A 22 -18.77 3.06 34.91
C ASP A 22 -18.68 3.70 36.32
N THR A 23 -19.81 3.76 37.02
CA THR A 23 -19.90 4.31 38.38
C THR A 23 -19.15 3.47 39.44
N SER A 24 -18.83 2.23 39.13
CA SER A 24 -18.01 1.33 39.97
C SER A 24 -16.50 1.36 39.64
N GLY A 25 -16.11 2.18 38.66
CA GLY A 25 -14.73 2.29 38.22
C GLY A 25 -14.27 1.18 37.25
N VAL A 26 -15.22 0.45 36.66
CA VAL A 26 -14.93 -0.69 35.78
C VAL A 26 -15.12 -0.32 34.31
N VAL A 27 -14.25 -0.84 33.45
CA VAL A 27 -14.40 -0.85 31.99
C VAL A 27 -14.42 -2.30 31.54
N SER A 28 -15.45 -2.66 30.79
CA SER A 28 -15.53 -3.95 30.10
C SER A 28 -15.44 -3.72 28.59
N LEU A 29 -14.58 -4.47 27.93
CA LEU A 29 -14.42 -4.42 26.48
C LEU A 29 -14.37 -5.84 25.92
N SER A 30 -14.86 -5.98 24.69
CA SER A 30 -14.80 -7.20 23.91
C SER A 30 -14.17 -6.90 22.56
N PHE A 31 -13.32 -7.77 22.09
CA PHE A 31 -12.64 -7.61 20.82
C PHE A 31 -12.32 -8.98 20.21
N THR A 32 -12.09 -9.00 18.91
CA THR A 32 -11.64 -10.19 18.20
C THR A 32 -10.15 -10.01 17.87
N LEU A 33 -9.34 -10.99 18.24
CA LEU A 33 -7.93 -11.00 17.84
C LEU A 33 -7.82 -11.25 16.34
N PRO A 34 -6.88 -10.59 15.66
CA PRO A 34 -6.43 -11.01 14.35
C PRO A 34 -5.91 -12.45 14.35
N GLU A 35 -5.75 -13.03 13.17
CA GLU A 35 -5.44 -14.45 13.00
C GLU A 35 -3.95 -14.79 13.13
N SER A 36 -3.13 -13.81 13.51
CA SER A 36 -1.71 -14.02 13.79
C SER A 36 -1.51 -14.92 15.01
N LEU A 37 -0.79 -16.02 14.82
CA LEU A 37 -0.43 -16.96 15.89
C LEU A 37 0.85 -16.47 16.58
N THR A 38 0.69 -15.59 17.54
CA THR A 38 1.77 -14.86 18.21
C THR A 38 1.44 -14.55 19.67
N GLU A 39 2.37 -13.93 20.38
CA GLU A 39 2.11 -13.38 21.70
C GLU A 39 1.57 -11.94 21.58
N TRP A 40 0.33 -11.76 21.99
CA TRP A 40 -0.34 -10.45 22.02
C TRP A 40 -0.02 -9.72 23.31
N LYS A 41 0.32 -8.44 23.18
CA LYS A 41 0.55 -7.55 24.32
C LYS A 41 -0.63 -6.60 24.48
N PHE A 42 -1.33 -6.72 25.59
CA PHE A 42 -2.35 -5.77 26.02
C PHE A 42 -1.70 -4.66 26.82
N MET A 43 -2.05 -3.41 26.53
CA MET A 43 -1.60 -2.22 27.26
C MET A 43 -2.80 -1.33 27.54
N ALA A 44 -2.97 -0.90 28.78
CA ALA A 44 -3.97 0.09 29.14
C ALA A 44 -3.38 1.16 30.04
N LEU A 45 -3.86 2.39 29.85
CA LEU A 45 -3.57 3.55 30.66
C LEU A 45 -4.90 4.12 31.16
N ALA A 46 -5.01 4.31 32.45
CA ALA A 46 -6.14 5.00 33.08
C ALA A 46 -5.66 6.26 33.77
N HIS A 47 -6.45 7.32 33.74
CA HIS A 47 -6.18 8.55 34.47
C HIS A 47 -7.45 9.20 35.00
N THR A 48 -7.33 9.95 36.08
CA THR A 48 -8.39 10.78 36.65
C THR A 48 -8.30 12.21 36.11
N ARG A 49 -9.31 13.01 36.41
CA ARG A 49 -9.23 14.46 36.16
C ARG A 49 -8.18 15.16 37.02
N GLY A 50 -7.82 14.58 38.19
CA GLY A 50 -6.77 15.05 39.06
C GLY A 50 -5.36 14.67 38.63
N MET A 51 -5.19 14.06 37.44
CA MET A 51 -3.92 13.58 36.90
C MET A 51 -3.28 12.38 37.64
N ASP A 52 -4.05 11.73 38.53
CA ASP A 52 -3.65 10.42 39.01
C ASP A 52 -3.76 9.42 37.85
N TYR A 53 -2.75 8.58 37.69
CA TYR A 53 -2.73 7.63 36.59
C TYR A 53 -2.28 6.23 37.05
N GLY A 54 -2.67 5.25 36.29
CA GLY A 54 -2.22 3.87 36.43
C GLY A 54 -2.12 3.23 35.04
N GLN A 55 -1.19 2.29 34.93
CA GLN A 55 -1.03 1.52 33.71
C GLN A 55 -0.99 0.03 34.01
N ILE A 56 -1.45 -0.76 33.07
CA ILE A 56 -1.37 -2.23 33.11
C ILE A 56 -0.88 -2.79 31.79
N THR A 57 -0.08 -3.82 31.86
CA THR A 57 0.35 -4.60 30.71
C THR A 57 0.06 -6.07 31.00
N ALA A 58 -0.55 -6.74 30.05
CA ALA A 58 -0.78 -8.18 30.09
C ALA A 58 -0.37 -8.83 28.76
N ARG A 59 -0.17 -10.14 28.76
CA ARG A 59 0.21 -10.90 27.57
C ARG A 59 -0.67 -12.12 27.43
N ALA A 60 -0.99 -12.47 26.20
CA ALA A 60 -1.72 -13.70 25.85
C ALA A 60 -1.12 -14.30 24.59
N LYS A 61 -0.96 -15.62 24.57
CA LYS A 61 -0.46 -16.35 23.41
C LYS A 61 -1.62 -16.94 22.62
N ALA A 62 -1.64 -16.69 21.32
CA ALA A 62 -2.50 -17.35 20.37
C ALA A 62 -1.66 -18.40 19.62
N VAL A 63 -1.97 -19.67 19.80
CA VAL A 63 -1.24 -20.78 19.17
C VAL A 63 -2.21 -21.89 18.76
N LYS A 64 -1.81 -22.69 17.75
CA LYS A 64 -2.48 -23.93 17.37
C LYS A 64 -1.55 -25.12 17.66
N PRO A 65 -2.07 -26.33 17.88
CA PRO A 65 -1.23 -27.53 18.01
C PRO A 65 -0.39 -27.80 16.77
N PHE A 66 -0.88 -27.40 15.60
CA PHE A 66 -0.19 -27.48 14.32
C PHE A 66 -0.42 -26.18 13.56
N MET A 67 0.65 -25.59 13.03
CA MET A 67 0.57 -24.32 12.32
C MET A 67 1.67 -24.16 11.28
N VAL A 68 1.37 -23.41 10.24
CA VAL A 68 2.32 -22.92 9.24
C VAL A 68 2.74 -21.49 9.57
N GLN A 69 3.99 -21.18 9.29
CA GLN A 69 4.55 -19.84 9.46
C GLN A 69 5.47 -19.53 8.28
N PRO A 70 4.92 -18.99 7.19
CA PRO A 70 5.69 -18.59 6.03
C PRO A 70 6.48 -17.31 6.30
N ASN A 71 7.71 -17.29 5.81
CA ASN A 71 8.53 -16.09 5.78
C ASN A 71 8.23 -15.29 4.50
N MET A 72 7.10 -14.58 4.50
CA MET A 72 6.64 -13.84 3.33
C MET A 72 7.46 -12.56 3.14
N PRO A 73 8.03 -12.34 1.93
CA PRO A 73 8.61 -11.05 1.58
C PRO A 73 7.48 -10.02 1.43
N ARG A 74 7.77 -8.75 1.70
CA ARG A 74 6.82 -7.65 1.49
C ARG A 74 6.45 -7.48 0.01
N PHE A 75 7.40 -7.69 -0.87
CA PHE A 75 7.26 -7.67 -2.33
C PHE A 75 8.39 -8.47 -2.97
N ILE A 76 8.22 -8.79 -4.23
CA ILE A 76 9.26 -9.33 -5.13
C ILE A 76 9.30 -8.46 -6.38
N ARG A 77 10.33 -8.61 -7.22
CA ARG A 77 10.41 -7.90 -8.49
C ARG A 77 10.28 -8.86 -9.66
N VAL A 78 9.89 -8.33 -10.80
CA VAL A 78 9.94 -9.09 -12.07
C VAL A 78 11.38 -9.59 -12.28
N SER A 79 11.52 -10.74 -12.91
CA SER A 79 12.80 -11.43 -13.13
C SER A 79 13.53 -11.95 -11.89
N ASP A 80 13.03 -11.71 -10.67
CA ASP A 80 13.56 -12.34 -9.46
C ASP A 80 13.28 -13.85 -9.46
N LYS A 81 14.09 -14.60 -8.73
CA LYS A 81 13.87 -16.02 -8.42
C LYS A 81 13.82 -16.22 -6.92
N PRO A 82 12.76 -15.72 -6.26
CA PRO A 82 12.68 -15.79 -4.82
C PRO A 82 12.35 -17.21 -4.34
N VAL A 83 12.75 -17.49 -3.10
CA VAL A 83 12.42 -18.72 -2.40
C VAL A 83 11.65 -18.36 -1.14
N ILE A 84 10.42 -18.88 -0.98
CA ILE A 84 9.63 -18.71 0.23
C ILE A 84 9.90 -19.90 1.15
N SER A 85 10.58 -19.63 2.26
CA SER A 85 10.77 -20.59 3.32
C SER A 85 9.59 -20.56 4.29
N THR A 86 9.07 -21.71 4.64
CA THR A 86 7.90 -21.87 5.52
C THR A 86 8.23 -22.81 6.66
N GLY A 87 8.06 -22.32 7.90
CA GLY A 87 8.09 -23.17 9.09
C GLY A 87 6.79 -23.94 9.22
N ILE A 88 6.90 -25.24 9.48
CA ILE A 88 5.79 -26.11 9.89
C ILE A 88 6.05 -26.47 11.34
N ILE A 89 5.21 -25.97 12.24
CA ILE A 89 5.38 -26.05 13.67
C ILE A 89 4.38 -27.08 14.21
N ASN A 90 4.91 -28.12 14.81
CA ASN A 90 4.14 -29.17 15.46
C ASN A 90 4.30 -29.05 16.98
N LEU A 91 3.29 -28.50 17.64
CA LEU A 91 3.24 -28.43 19.11
C LEU A 91 2.42 -29.58 19.74
N SER A 92 1.96 -30.53 18.94
CA SER A 92 1.25 -31.73 19.44
C SER A 92 2.21 -32.76 20.02
N GLU A 93 1.66 -33.73 20.65
CA GLU A 93 2.42 -34.86 21.22
C GLU A 93 2.69 -35.99 20.21
N GLU A 94 2.23 -35.84 18.96
CA GLU A 94 2.32 -36.83 17.90
C GLU A 94 3.30 -36.40 16.80
N ASN A 95 3.95 -37.39 16.17
CA ASN A 95 4.72 -37.13 14.96
C ASN A 95 3.76 -36.95 13.78
N ILE A 96 3.87 -35.83 13.09
CA ILE A 96 3.01 -35.49 11.92
C ILE A 96 3.80 -35.63 10.65
N ARG A 97 3.28 -36.41 9.71
CA ARG A 97 3.76 -36.51 8.33
C ARG A 97 2.65 -36.02 7.42
N GLY A 98 3.03 -35.26 6.39
CA GLY A 98 2.05 -34.67 5.51
C GLY A 98 2.66 -33.95 4.34
N THR A 99 1.85 -33.13 3.71
CA THR A 99 2.22 -32.33 2.54
C THR A 99 2.01 -30.85 2.82
N ALA A 100 3.00 -30.04 2.50
CA ALA A 100 2.90 -28.59 2.44
C ALA A 100 2.74 -28.17 0.98
N ARG A 101 1.75 -27.35 0.71
CA ARG A 101 1.41 -26.86 -0.62
C ARG A 101 1.43 -25.36 -0.66
N MET A 102 2.05 -24.79 -1.69
CA MET A 102 1.95 -23.37 -2.02
C MET A 102 1.17 -23.21 -3.32
N GLU A 103 0.21 -22.31 -3.32
CA GLU A 103 -0.55 -21.89 -4.50
C GLU A 103 -0.32 -20.41 -4.77
N LEU A 104 0.02 -20.08 -5.99
CA LEU A 104 -0.01 -18.71 -6.50
C LEU A 104 -1.29 -18.51 -7.28
N VAL A 105 -2.03 -17.48 -6.95
CA VAL A 105 -3.32 -17.17 -7.55
C VAL A 105 -3.27 -15.75 -8.09
N ASP A 106 -3.74 -15.56 -9.31
CA ASP A 106 -3.92 -14.22 -9.88
C ASP A 106 -5.07 -13.51 -9.16
N LEU A 107 -4.78 -12.33 -8.62
CA LEU A 107 -5.76 -11.57 -7.83
C LEU A 107 -6.94 -11.07 -8.66
N GLN A 108 -6.75 -10.82 -9.96
CA GLN A 108 -7.79 -10.25 -10.81
C GLN A 108 -8.76 -11.32 -11.30
N THR A 109 -8.23 -12.48 -11.69
CA THR A 109 -9.01 -13.56 -12.30
C THR A 109 -9.37 -14.65 -11.31
N ASN A 110 -8.78 -14.65 -10.12
CA ASN A 110 -8.85 -15.70 -9.11
C ASN A 110 -8.43 -17.08 -9.65
N ARG A 111 -7.59 -17.10 -10.67
CA ARG A 111 -7.09 -18.32 -11.30
C ARG A 111 -5.80 -18.76 -10.62
N VAL A 112 -5.68 -20.04 -10.31
CA VAL A 112 -4.43 -20.64 -9.83
C VAL A 112 -3.42 -20.62 -10.97
N LEU A 113 -2.30 -19.93 -10.78
CA LEU A 113 -1.20 -19.79 -11.73
C LEU A 113 -0.20 -20.94 -11.58
N SER A 114 0.11 -21.30 -10.36
CA SER A 114 1.04 -22.39 -10.07
C SER A 114 0.77 -23.02 -8.72
N THR A 115 1.11 -24.29 -8.60
CA THR A 115 1.05 -25.07 -7.36
C THR A 115 2.38 -25.77 -7.19
N ARG A 116 2.92 -25.74 -5.96
CA ARG A 116 4.14 -26.47 -5.55
C ARG A 116 3.82 -27.26 -4.29
N GLU A 117 4.31 -28.48 -4.21
CA GLU A 117 4.09 -29.38 -3.06
C GLU A 117 5.39 -29.98 -2.56
N HIS A 118 5.52 -30.09 -1.23
CA HIS A 118 6.63 -30.73 -0.57
C HIS A 118 6.12 -31.61 0.57
N GLU A 119 6.64 -32.83 0.67
CA GLU A 119 6.39 -33.66 1.83
C GLU A 119 7.18 -33.16 3.04
N PHE A 120 6.61 -33.30 4.22
CA PHE A 120 7.29 -32.98 5.47
C PHE A 120 7.08 -34.08 6.52
N SER A 121 7.97 -34.11 7.50
CA SER A 121 7.84 -34.94 8.68
C SER A 121 8.32 -34.15 9.90
N ALA A 122 7.37 -33.79 10.78
CA ALA A 122 7.62 -33.01 11.99
C ALA A 122 7.41 -33.90 13.21
N ALA A 123 8.47 -34.13 14.01
CA ALA A 123 8.34 -34.81 15.28
C ALA A 123 7.50 -34.01 16.28
N ALA A 124 6.99 -34.67 17.31
CA ALA A 124 6.31 -34.03 18.44
C ALA A 124 7.14 -32.87 19.01
N GLY A 125 6.55 -31.70 19.18
CA GLY A 125 7.23 -30.50 19.69
C GLY A 125 8.29 -29.89 18.76
N ALA A 126 8.42 -30.34 17.50
CA ALA A 126 9.45 -29.89 16.58
C ALA A 126 8.91 -28.90 15.51
N THR A 127 9.83 -28.13 14.97
CA THR A 127 9.61 -27.30 13.78
C THR A 127 10.46 -27.81 12.64
N VAL A 128 9.87 -27.97 11.47
CA VAL A 128 10.56 -28.28 10.21
C VAL A 128 10.35 -27.15 9.19
N SER A 129 11.27 -27.00 8.26
CA SER A 129 11.16 -25.99 7.22
C SER A 129 11.02 -26.65 5.87
N VAL A 130 10.11 -26.12 5.05
CA VAL A 130 10.00 -26.39 3.62
C VAL A 130 10.24 -25.11 2.85
N SER A 131 10.71 -25.23 1.61
CA SER A 131 11.02 -24.07 0.77
C SER A 131 10.39 -24.21 -0.60
N PHE A 132 9.81 -23.13 -1.10
CA PHE A 132 9.13 -23.07 -2.37
C PHE A 132 9.84 -22.08 -3.30
N ASP A 133 10.34 -22.55 -4.42
CA ASP A 133 10.91 -21.71 -5.46
C ASP A 133 9.79 -21.05 -6.26
N LEU A 134 9.95 -19.77 -6.55
CA LEU A 134 9.02 -18.99 -7.35
C LEU A 134 9.66 -18.55 -8.67
N GLU A 135 8.85 -18.49 -9.71
CA GLU A 135 9.17 -17.83 -10.97
C GLU A 135 8.29 -16.60 -11.09
N THR A 136 8.91 -15.44 -11.23
CA THR A 136 8.19 -14.16 -11.35
C THR A 136 7.73 -13.94 -12.79
N PRO A 137 6.62 -13.23 -13.00
CA PRO A 137 6.16 -12.82 -14.31
C PRO A 137 7.05 -11.71 -14.90
N ASP A 138 6.90 -11.45 -16.18
CA ASP A 138 7.62 -10.35 -16.86
C ASP A 138 6.98 -8.97 -16.61
N GLU A 139 5.78 -8.93 -16.04
CA GLU A 139 5.04 -7.71 -15.76
C GLU A 139 4.68 -7.58 -14.28
N ALA A 140 4.63 -6.33 -13.80
CA ALA A 140 4.21 -6.04 -12.44
C ALA A 140 2.74 -6.44 -12.21
N THR A 141 2.48 -7.10 -11.09
CA THR A 141 1.16 -7.61 -10.71
C THR A 141 1.05 -7.79 -9.20
N VAL A 142 -0.09 -8.27 -8.73
CA VAL A 142 -0.24 -8.74 -7.34
C VAL A 142 -0.75 -10.18 -7.36
N TRP A 143 -0.05 -11.03 -6.66
CA TRP A 143 -0.46 -12.41 -6.45
C TRP A 143 -1.09 -12.60 -5.08
N ILE A 144 -1.99 -13.57 -5.00
CA ILE A 144 -2.36 -14.19 -3.74
C ILE A 144 -1.47 -15.43 -3.58
N CYS A 145 -0.70 -15.47 -2.50
CA CYS A 145 0.10 -16.63 -2.12
C CYS A 145 -0.62 -17.35 -0.97
N ARG A 146 -1.01 -18.59 -1.21
CA ARG A 146 -1.61 -19.47 -0.20
C ARG A 146 -0.60 -20.54 0.16
N ILE A 147 -0.35 -20.71 1.45
CA ILE A 147 0.50 -21.79 1.95
C ILE A 147 -0.29 -22.61 2.93
N ILE A 148 -0.42 -23.89 2.63
CA ILE A 148 -1.28 -24.85 3.33
C ILE A 148 -0.43 -26.03 3.70
N ALA A 149 -0.55 -26.52 4.94
CA ALA A 149 0.01 -27.80 5.33
C ALA A 149 -1.06 -28.70 5.93
N GLU A 150 -1.04 -29.96 5.52
CA GLU A 150 -1.98 -30.99 5.96
C GLU A 150 -1.19 -32.25 6.35
N GLY A 151 -1.52 -32.84 7.49
CA GLY A 151 -0.91 -34.10 7.95
C GLY A 151 -1.71 -34.75 9.06
N GLY A 152 -2.05 -36.02 8.91
CA GLY A 152 -2.94 -36.72 9.84
C GLY A 152 -4.29 -36.02 9.96
N ASN A 153 -4.65 -35.62 11.19
CA ASN A 153 -5.89 -34.89 11.49
C ASN A 153 -5.66 -33.40 11.61
N PHE A 154 -4.48 -32.91 11.26
CA PHE A 154 -4.08 -31.51 11.42
C PHE A 154 -4.01 -30.81 10.07
N SER A 155 -4.46 -29.58 10.05
CA SER A 155 -4.29 -28.68 8.92
C SER A 155 -4.21 -27.22 9.37
N ASP A 156 -3.42 -26.44 8.65
CA ASP A 156 -3.35 -24.99 8.82
C ASP A 156 -2.94 -24.36 7.50
N GLY A 157 -3.28 -23.08 7.31
CA GLY A 157 -2.89 -22.34 6.13
C GLY A 157 -2.95 -20.84 6.33
N GLU A 158 -2.14 -20.15 5.56
CA GLU A 158 -2.11 -18.69 5.46
C GLU A 158 -2.30 -18.24 4.02
N GLN A 159 -2.96 -17.11 3.86
CA GLN A 159 -3.09 -16.41 2.58
C GLN A 159 -2.53 -15.00 2.71
N HIS A 160 -1.62 -14.65 1.83
CA HIS A 160 -0.96 -13.36 1.77
C HIS A 160 -1.09 -12.75 0.39
N TYR A 161 -1.12 -11.42 0.33
CA TYR A 161 -0.93 -10.69 -0.92
C TYR A 161 0.56 -10.49 -1.15
N LEU A 162 1.04 -10.81 -2.34
CA LEU A 162 2.43 -10.70 -2.72
C LEU A 162 2.55 -9.78 -3.95
N PRO A 163 2.91 -8.51 -3.74
CA PRO A 163 3.17 -7.58 -4.83
C PRO A 163 4.40 -8.00 -5.64
N VAL A 164 4.27 -8.04 -6.96
CA VAL A 164 5.37 -8.20 -7.91
C VAL A 164 5.60 -6.85 -8.57
N LEU A 165 6.70 -6.19 -8.23
CA LEU A 165 7.02 -4.86 -8.69
C LEU A 165 7.88 -4.90 -9.96
N SER A 166 7.83 -3.83 -10.73
CA SER A 166 8.77 -3.65 -11.84
C SER A 166 10.21 -3.55 -11.31
N ASP A 167 11.15 -4.09 -12.07
CA ASP A 167 12.60 -3.90 -11.90
C ASP A 167 13.09 -2.56 -12.46
N LYS A 168 12.18 -1.83 -13.13
CA LYS A 168 12.47 -0.53 -13.74
C LYS A 168 12.05 0.60 -12.82
N GLN A 169 12.83 1.67 -12.82
CA GLN A 169 12.53 2.90 -12.11
C GLN A 169 12.44 4.06 -13.10
N TRP A 170 11.42 4.90 -12.95
CA TRP A 170 11.37 6.16 -13.67
C TRP A 170 12.44 7.12 -13.14
N VAL A 171 13.22 7.66 -14.06
CA VAL A 171 14.15 8.76 -13.77
C VAL A 171 13.63 9.99 -14.48
N THR A 172 13.27 11.00 -13.70
CA THR A 172 12.76 12.27 -14.21
C THR A 172 13.82 13.35 -14.06
N GLU A 173 14.16 14.00 -15.14
CA GLU A 173 14.99 15.20 -15.17
C GLU A 173 14.13 16.37 -15.60
N ALA A 174 14.14 17.46 -14.83
CA ALA A 174 13.42 18.69 -15.15
C ALA A 174 14.41 19.81 -15.42
N ILE A 175 14.32 20.41 -16.60
CA ILE A 175 15.16 21.54 -17.00
C ILE A 175 14.27 22.78 -17.11
N PRO A 176 14.32 23.71 -16.13
CA PRO A 176 13.55 24.92 -16.18
C PRO A 176 14.13 25.88 -17.22
N VAL A 177 13.28 26.35 -18.12
CA VAL A 177 13.66 27.31 -19.18
C VAL A 177 12.80 28.55 -19.04
N GLN A 178 13.41 29.69 -18.74
CA GLN A 178 12.72 30.98 -18.70
C GLN A 178 13.07 31.78 -19.93
N LEU A 179 12.05 32.32 -20.63
CA LEU A 179 12.17 33.20 -21.78
C LEU A 179 11.64 34.58 -21.42
N ASN A 180 12.36 35.64 -21.78
CA ASN A 180 11.98 37.03 -21.54
C ASN A 180 11.78 37.72 -22.86
N GLY A 181 10.54 38.06 -23.20
CA GLY A 181 10.21 38.72 -24.48
C GLY A 181 10.53 37.85 -25.70
N ALA A 182 11.17 38.44 -26.71
CA ALA A 182 11.52 37.75 -27.96
C ALA A 182 12.89 37.05 -27.88
N GLU A 183 13.12 36.29 -26.85
CA GLU A 183 14.37 35.53 -26.61
C GLU A 183 14.25 34.12 -27.17
N SER A 184 15.37 33.55 -27.62
CA SER A 184 15.50 32.14 -28.00
C SER A 184 16.55 31.47 -27.16
N LYS A 185 16.23 30.28 -26.60
CA LYS A 185 17.17 29.45 -25.85
C LYS A 185 17.25 28.06 -26.44
N SER A 186 18.47 27.51 -26.49
CA SER A 186 18.72 26.13 -26.84
C SER A 186 19.07 25.34 -25.57
N VAL A 187 18.47 24.19 -25.41
CA VAL A 187 18.67 23.32 -24.26
C VAL A 187 19.15 21.96 -24.76
N ALA A 188 20.24 21.46 -24.21
CA ALA A 188 20.71 20.10 -24.45
C ALA A 188 19.93 19.12 -23.57
N LEU A 189 19.52 17.99 -24.16
CA LEU A 189 18.79 16.92 -23.48
C LEU A 189 19.64 15.65 -23.38
N ASP A 190 20.88 15.82 -22.94
CA ASP A 190 21.87 14.72 -22.91
C ASP A 190 21.43 13.61 -21.93
N GLY A 191 20.83 13.95 -20.80
CA GLY A 191 20.29 12.98 -19.86
C GLY A 191 19.18 12.09 -20.46
N LEU A 192 18.46 12.58 -21.48
CA LEU A 192 17.42 11.78 -22.14
C LEU A 192 17.97 10.99 -23.34
N PHE A 193 18.84 11.61 -24.17
CA PHE A 193 19.26 11.02 -25.43
C PHE A 193 20.65 10.40 -25.40
N ASN A 194 21.54 10.90 -24.55
CA ASN A 194 22.95 10.51 -24.47
C ASN A 194 23.38 10.02 -23.08
N ASP A 195 22.45 9.48 -22.29
CA ASP A 195 22.68 9.05 -20.90
C ASP A 195 23.68 7.90 -20.75
N GLY A 196 24.09 7.27 -21.85
CA GLY A 196 25.01 6.12 -21.85
C GLY A 196 24.43 4.84 -21.22
N SER A 197 23.20 4.86 -20.77
CA SER A 197 22.54 3.70 -20.17
C SER A 197 22.28 2.61 -21.21
N LYS A 198 22.60 1.36 -20.86
CA LYS A 198 22.28 0.18 -21.68
C LYS A 198 20.92 -0.42 -21.35
N THR A 199 20.30 0.02 -20.27
CA THR A 199 19.05 -0.54 -19.73
C THR A 199 17.88 0.43 -19.77
N ALA A 200 18.12 1.71 -20.06
CA ALA A 200 17.06 2.70 -20.19
C ALA A 200 16.17 2.40 -21.40
N THR A 201 14.89 2.28 -21.16
CA THR A 201 13.82 2.07 -22.15
C THR A 201 12.73 3.13 -21.97
N ASP A 202 11.78 3.17 -22.88
CA ASP A 202 10.54 3.97 -22.72
C ASP A 202 10.83 5.47 -22.48
N LYS A 203 11.82 6.01 -23.15
CA LYS A 203 12.22 7.42 -23.03
C LYS A 203 11.09 8.34 -23.48
N ARG A 204 10.80 9.35 -22.68
CA ARG A 204 9.73 10.32 -22.93
C ARG A 204 10.25 11.73 -22.73
N LEU A 205 9.92 12.62 -23.64
CA LEU A 205 10.12 14.07 -23.50
C LEU A 205 8.76 14.74 -23.34
N THR A 206 8.60 15.50 -22.26
CA THR A 206 7.46 16.39 -22.07
C THR A 206 7.97 17.82 -22.08
N VAL A 207 7.36 18.67 -22.90
CA VAL A 207 7.65 20.11 -22.93
C VAL A 207 6.40 20.84 -22.44
N GLU A 208 6.54 21.54 -21.33
CA GLU A 208 5.47 22.37 -20.77
C GLU A 208 5.80 23.83 -21.03
N LEU A 209 4.86 24.54 -21.65
CA LEU A 209 4.95 25.98 -21.90
C LEU A 209 3.82 26.71 -21.18
N THR A 210 4.17 27.64 -20.31
CA THR A 210 3.19 28.52 -19.69
C THR A 210 3.60 29.99 -19.86
N ALA A 211 2.65 30.80 -20.32
CA ALA A 211 2.83 32.26 -20.43
C ALA A 211 2.41 33.00 -19.15
N ASN A 212 1.73 32.30 -18.22
CA ASN A 212 1.25 32.85 -16.96
C ASN A 212 1.84 32.08 -15.78
N PRO A 213 2.69 32.72 -14.96
CA PRO A 213 3.29 32.07 -13.78
C PRO A 213 2.27 31.61 -12.74
N ASP A 214 1.05 32.15 -12.73
CA ASP A 214 -0.01 31.70 -11.82
C ASP A 214 -0.39 30.23 -12.03
N TRP A 215 -0.16 29.68 -13.24
CA TRP A 215 -0.36 28.26 -13.51
C TRP A 215 0.57 27.35 -12.70
N TYR A 216 1.78 27.79 -12.40
CA TYR A 216 2.67 27.01 -11.53
C TYR A 216 2.13 26.92 -10.11
N ALA A 217 1.53 28.02 -9.61
CA ALA A 217 0.86 28.01 -8.31
C ALA A 217 -0.33 27.03 -8.31
N ILE A 218 -1.14 27.05 -9.38
CA ILE A 218 -2.28 26.11 -9.52
C ILE A 218 -1.81 24.67 -9.58
N GLN A 219 -0.73 24.36 -10.31
CA GLN A 219 -0.18 23.02 -10.40
C GLN A 219 0.42 22.52 -9.07
N ALA A 220 0.87 23.41 -8.19
CA ALA A 220 1.37 23.06 -6.86
C ALA A 220 0.25 22.74 -5.84
N LEU A 221 -0.98 23.24 -6.07
CA LEU A 221 -2.08 23.06 -5.10
C LEU A 221 -2.42 21.60 -4.78
N PRO A 222 -2.43 20.64 -5.71
CA PRO A 222 -2.69 19.24 -5.39
C PRO A 222 -1.68 18.65 -4.42
N VAL A 223 -0.40 19.02 -4.55
CA VAL A 223 0.67 18.54 -3.69
C VAL A 223 0.52 19.13 -2.29
N ILE A 224 0.30 20.46 -2.20
CA ILE A 224 0.12 21.14 -0.91
C ILE A 224 -1.22 20.77 -0.27
N GLY A 225 -2.25 20.50 -1.08
CA GLY A 225 -3.59 20.11 -0.63
C GLY A 225 -3.69 18.72 0.01
N ASN A 226 -2.63 17.91 -0.07
CA ASN A 226 -2.52 16.65 0.65
C ASN A 226 -1.52 16.83 1.79
N PRO A 227 -1.93 16.67 3.07
CA PRO A 227 -0.99 16.76 4.18
C PRO A 227 0.03 15.63 4.09
N LEU A 228 1.32 15.97 4.09
CA LEU A 228 2.41 14.99 4.06
C LEU A 228 2.67 14.36 5.43
N ASN A 229 2.31 15.07 6.49
CA ASN A 229 2.49 14.63 7.87
C ASN A 229 1.21 14.90 8.67
N GLU A 230 1.02 14.17 9.74
CA GLU A 230 -0.09 14.37 10.69
C GLU A 230 0.23 15.47 11.73
N ASP A 231 0.65 16.63 11.24
CA ASP A 231 0.92 17.80 12.07
C ASP A 231 0.04 18.99 11.70
N ALA A 232 -0.12 19.92 12.64
CA ALA A 232 -1.01 21.08 12.48
C ALA A 232 -0.63 21.99 11.29
N LEU A 233 0.66 22.10 10.97
CA LEU A 233 1.13 22.94 9.86
C LEU A 233 0.78 22.33 8.53
N SER A 234 0.99 21.03 8.36
CA SER A 234 0.62 20.27 7.16
C SER A 234 -0.89 20.34 6.90
N TRP A 235 -1.71 20.16 7.93
CA TRP A 235 -3.17 20.27 7.83
C TRP A 235 -3.64 21.70 7.53
N ALA A 236 -3.05 22.71 8.17
CA ALA A 236 -3.37 24.11 7.89
C ALA A 236 -2.99 24.52 6.45
N SER A 237 -1.86 24.04 5.95
CA SER A 237 -1.42 24.26 4.57
C SER A 237 -2.36 23.59 3.57
N ALA A 238 -2.76 22.34 3.85
CA ALA A 238 -3.73 21.61 3.03
C ALA A 238 -5.10 22.30 2.99
N TYR A 239 -5.59 22.76 4.14
CA TYR A 239 -6.83 23.52 4.23
C TYR A 239 -6.77 24.82 3.40
N TYR A 240 -5.67 25.57 3.52
CA TYR A 240 -5.46 26.79 2.78
C TYR A 240 -5.42 26.54 1.28
N ALA A 241 -4.65 25.55 0.82
CA ALA A 241 -4.55 25.19 -0.60
C ALA A 241 -5.91 24.77 -1.18
N ASN A 242 -6.68 23.95 -0.47
CA ASN A 242 -8.02 23.51 -0.88
C ASN A 242 -9.01 24.69 -0.93
N SER A 243 -8.94 25.60 0.04
CA SER A 243 -9.79 26.80 0.08
C SER A 243 -9.46 27.77 -1.07
N LEU A 244 -8.16 27.94 -1.36
CA LEU A 244 -7.69 28.75 -2.50
C LEU A 244 -8.14 28.14 -3.83
N SER A 245 -8.03 26.83 -3.99
CA SER A 245 -8.52 26.09 -5.16
C SER A 245 -10.01 26.35 -5.41
N THR A 246 -10.82 26.28 -4.36
CA THR A 246 -12.26 26.56 -4.41
C THR A 246 -12.52 27.99 -4.88
N THR A 247 -11.78 28.96 -4.35
CA THR A 247 -11.92 30.36 -4.72
C THR A 247 -11.56 30.58 -6.19
N ILE A 248 -10.45 30.01 -6.66
CA ILE A 248 -10.00 30.13 -8.05
C ILE A 248 -11.06 29.60 -9.02
N ILE A 249 -11.62 28.42 -8.77
CA ILE A 249 -12.65 27.83 -9.63
C ILE A 249 -13.92 28.68 -9.68
N ASN A 250 -14.35 29.18 -8.53
CA ASN A 250 -15.58 29.97 -8.44
C ASN A 250 -15.45 31.34 -9.12
N THR A 251 -14.24 31.91 -9.12
CA THR A 251 -13.98 33.24 -9.69
C THR A 251 -13.55 33.20 -11.16
N HIS A 252 -13.05 32.07 -11.67
CA HIS A 252 -12.50 31.91 -13.01
C HIS A 252 -13.13 30.75 -13.79
N PRO A 253 -14.29 30.96 -14.45
CA PRO A 253 -15.01 29.89 -15.16
C PRO A 253 -14.20 29.22 -16.29
N ARG A 254 -13.25 29.93 -16.91
CA ARG A 254 -12.36 29.35 -17.94
C ARG A 254 -11.42 28.28 -17.36
N ILE A 255 -10.93 28.49 -16.16
CA ILE A 255 -10.08 27.50 -15.47
C ILE A 255 -10.89 26.23 -15.22
N ARG A 256 -12.13 26.36 -14.78
CA ARG A 256 -13.04 25.24 -14.61
C ARG A 256 -13.24 24.43 -15.89
N GLN A 257 -13.44 25.08 -17.02
CA GLN A 257 -13.58 24.40 -18.32
C GLN A 257 -12.34 23.61 -18.72
N VAL A 258 -11.14 24.13 -18.45
CA VAL A 258 -9.89 23.41 -18.70
C VAL A 258 -9.82 22.13 -17.86
N PHE A 259 -10.15 22.20 -16.57
CA PHE A 259 -10.15 21.02 -15.70
C PHE A 259 -11.21 19.99 -16.08
N GLU A 260 -12.40 20.43 -16.47
CA GLU A 260 -13.44 19.55 -17.00
C GLU A 260 -12.98 18.81 -18.27
N SER A 261 -12.26 19.51 -19.16
CA SER A 261 -11.69 18.89 -20.35
C SER A 261 -10.59 17.89 -20.04
N TRP A 262 -9.74 18.15 -19.05
CA TRP A 262 -8.72 17.21 -18.60
C TRP A 262 -9.33 15.97 -17.92
N LYS A 263 -10.38 16.15 -17.13
CA LYS A 263 -11.14 15.05 -16.53
C LYS A 263 -11.75 14.13 -17.61
N ALA A 264 -12.28 14.72 -18.68
CA ALA A 264 -12.84 13.98 -19.81
C ALA A 264 -11.75 13.24 -20.62
N GLN A 265 -10.55 13.79 -20.76
CA GLN A 265 -9.43 13.17 -21.47
C GLN A 265 -8.72 12.08 -20.66
N GLY A 266 -8.71 12.18 -19.33
CA GLY A 266 -8.09 11.21 -18.41
C GLY A 266 -8.81 9.88 -18.30
N GLY A 267 -9.97 9.73 -18.93
CA GLY A 267 -10.78 8.51 -18.88
C GLY A 267 -10.37 7.39 -19.83
N SER A 268 -9.31 7.51 -20.64
CA SER A 268 -9.05 6.59 -21.75
C SER A 268 -7.68 5.92 -21.79
N SER A 269 -6.82 6.06 -20.79
CA SER A 269 -5.56 5.31 -20.75
C SER A 269 -5.21 4.84 -19.34
N SER A 270 -5.98 3.91 -18.85
CA SER A 270 -5.67 3.24 -17.60
C SER A 270 -5.06 1.86 -17.89
N GLY A 271 -3.83 1.67 -17.44
CA GLY A 271 -3.33 0.32 -17.23
C GLY A 271 -4.20 -0.39 -16.19
N ASN A 272 -4.44 -1.69 -16.39
CA ASN A 272 -5.37 -2.51 -15.57
C ASN A 272 -5.15 -2.47 -14.04
N LEU A 273 -4.03 -1.93 -13.56
CA LEU A 273 -3.70 -1.84 -12.15
C LEU A 273 -4.17 -0.53 -11.50
N SER A 274 -4.25 0.58 -12.27
CA SER A 274 -4.62 1.90 -11.74
C SER A 274 -6.12 2.07 -11.48
N ASP A 275 -6.96 1.18 -12.02
CA ASP A 275 -8.41 1.28 -11.91
C ASP A 275 -9.00 0.57 -10.67
N LYS A 276 -8.18 -0.19 -9.94
CA LYS A 276 -8.61 -0.86 -8.71
C LYS A 276 -8.02 -0.12 -7.51
N GLU A 277 -8.83 0.68 -6.87
CA GLU A 277 -8.45 1.51 -5.72
C GLU A 277 -7.87 0.66 -4.58
N ASP A 278 -8.47 -0.50 -4.32
CA ASP A 278 -8.00 -1.46 -3.30
C ASP A 278 -6.59 -2.01 -3.57
N LEU A 279 -6.25 -2.24 -4.85
CA LEU A 279 -4.94 -2.72 -5.28
C LEU A 279 -3.88 -1.61 -5.22
N LYS A 280 -4.28 -0.39 -5.56
CA LYS A 280 -3.43 0.79 -5.47
C LYS A 280 -3.07 1.08 -4.01
N ASP A 281 -4.04 1.03 -3.11
CA ASP A 281 -3.81 1.23 -1.67
C ASP A 281 -2.90 0.15 -1.08
N LEU A 282 -3.06 -1.11 -1.51
CA LEU A 282 -2.17 -2.19 -1.08
C LEU A 282 -0.73 -1.96 -1.57
N LEU A 283 -0.56 -1.62 -2.86
CA LEU A 283 0.75 -1.34 -3.44
C LEU A 283 1.41 -0.11 -2.81
N LEU A 284 0.66 0.95 -2.54
CA LEU A 284 1.16 2.18 -1.91
C LEU A 284 1.51 1.94 -0.44
N LYS A 285 0.76 1.11 0.27
CA LYS A 285 1.06 0.75 1.67
C LYS A 285 2.38 -0.02 1.78
N GLU A 286 2.64 -0.94 0.86
CA GLU A 286 3.87 -1.74 0.86
C GLU A 286 5.06 -1.05 0.16
N THR A 287 4.77 -0.08 -0.71
CA THR A 287 5.79 0.63 -1.51
C THR A 287 5.46 2.12 -1.63
N PRO A 288 5.54 2.89 -0.52
CA PRO A 288 5.15 4.30 -0.50
C PRO A 288 5.92 5.15 -1.52
N TRP A 289 7.15 4.77 -1.87
CA TRP A 289 7.96 5.47 -2.89
C TRP A 289 7.42 5.38 -4.32
N LEU A 290 6.49 4.46 -4.61
CA LEU A 290 5.81 4.42 -5.92
C LEU A 290 4.75 5.52 -6.06
N ALA A 291 4.30 6.10 -4.96
CA ALA A 291 3.36 7.23 -4.99
C ALA A 291 3.98 8.49 -5.62
N ASP A 292 5.31 8.63 -5.53
CA ASP A 292 6.03 9.80 -6.06
C ASP A 292 6.24 9.74 -7.58
N ALA A 293 6.00 8.59 -8.21
CA ALA A 293 6.17 8.37 -9.65
C ALA A 293 4.88 8.63 -10.44
N LEU A 294 4.19 9.74 -10.17
CA LEU A 294 3.00 10.14 -10.92
C LEU A 294 3.39 10.50 -12.37
N ASN A 295 2.75 9.84 -13.33
CA ASN A 295 2.86 10.25 -14.72
C ASN A 295 2.00 11.50 -15.01
N GLU A 296 2.20 12.13 -16.17
CA GLU A 296 1.48 13.36 -16.55
C GLU A 296 -0.06 13.20 -16.50
N THR A 297 -0.56 12.03 -16.85
CA THR A 297 -2.00 11.73 -16.82
C THR A 297 -2.52 11.69 -15.39
N GLU A 298 -1.76 11.11 -14.47
CA GLU A 298 -2.09 11.06 -13.04
C GLU A 298 -1.96 12.44 -12.39
N GLN A 299 -0.99 13.25 -12.78
CA GLN A 299 -0.90 14.65 -12.36
C GLN A 299 -2.12 15.45 -12.81
N LYS A 300 -2.51 15.36 -14.08
CA LYS A 300 -3.73 16.01 -14.61
C LYS A 300 -4.98 15.52 -13.90
N ARG A 301 -5.08 14.23 -13.63
CA ARG A 301 -6.19 13.63 -12.86
C ARG A 301 -6.20 14.12 -11.41
N SER A 302 -5.06 14.20 -10.75
CA SER A 302 -4.93 14.71 -9.39
C SER A 302 -5.32 16.18 -9.29
N ILE A 303 -4.91 17.01 -10.27
CA ILE A 303 -5.34 18.40 -10.39
C ILE A 303 -6.85 18.47 -10.62
N ALA A 304 -7.39 17.69 -11.55
CA ALA A 304 -8.82 17.68 -11.84
C ALA A 304 -9.66 17.24 -10.63
N LEU A 305 -9.20 16.25 -9.86
CA LEU A 305 -9.84 15.79 -8.63
C LEU A 305 -9.79 16.83 -7.51
N LEU A 306 -8.69 17.58 -7.40
CA LEU A 306 -8.61 18.67 -6.44
C LEU A 306 -9.69 19.72 -6.68
N PHE A 307 -10.02 19.97 -7.94
CA PHE A 307 -11.02 20.91 -8.36
C PHE A 307 -12.44 20.32 -8.53
N ASP A 308 -12.65 19.06 -8.18
CA ASP A 308 -13.98 18.48 -8.10
C ASP A 308 -14.69 18.96 -6.82
N LEU A 309 -15.76 19.73 -7.00
CA LEU A 309 -16.52 20.32 -5.89
C LEU A 309 -17.04 19.29 -4.88
N ASN A 310 -17.34 18.07 -5.32
CA ASN A 310 -17.79 16.99 -4.42
C ASN A 310 -16.66 16.46 -3.54
N THR A 311 -15.45 16.40 -4.07
CA THR A 311 -14.26 15.94 -3.33
C THR A 311 -13.76 17.00 -2.35
N MET A 312 -13.85 18.28 -2.72
CA MET A 312 -13.44 19.40 -1.86
C MET A 312 -14.32 19.56 -0.62
N GLY A 313 -15.64 19.40 -0.75
CA GLY A 313 -16.55 19.46 0.40
C GLY A 313 -16.19 18.42 1.48
N ASN A 314 -15.81 17.22 1.05
CA ASN A 314 -15.41 16.14 1.95
C ASN A 314 -14.03 16.37 2.59
N ARG A 315 -13.07 16.93 1.85
CA ARG A 315 -11.72 17.21 2.38
C ARG A 315 -11.71 18.32 3.43
N ASN A 316 -12.50 19.38 3.23
CA ASN A 316 -12.62 20.46 4.20
C ASN A 316 -13.46 20.08 5.43
N GLN A 317 -14.25 19.00 5.38
CA GLN A 317 -14.97 18.47 6.54
C GLN A 317 -14.08 17.59 7.42
N VAL A 318 -12.98 17.07 6.89
CA VAL A 318 -12.02 16.22 7.62
C VAL A 318 -10.89 17.06 8.22
N ALA A 319 -10.58 18.23 7.67
CA ALA A 319 -9.62 19.19 8.20
C ALA A 319 -10.27 20.13 9.24
#